data_7671669d2130c699eae686aca0e55d0b
#
_entry.id   7671669d2130c699eae686aca0e55d0b
#
_cell.length_a   1.000
_cell.length_b   1.000
_cell.length_c   1.000
_cell.angle_alpha   90.00
_cell.angle_beta   90.00
_cell.angle_gamma   90.00
#
_symmetry.space_group_name_H-M   'P 1'
#
loop_
_entity.id
_entity.type
_entity.pdbx_description
1 polymer ?
#
loop_
_entity_poly.entity_id
_entity_poly.type
_entity_poly.pdbx_seq_one_letter_code
_entity_poly.pdbx_strand_id
1 'polypeptide(L)'
;TSVMEFDYRDYKINILDTPGHQDFAEDTYRTLTAVDSVIIVVDGAKGVETQTRKLMEVCRMRNTPVIIFVNKMDREGKDPFDLLDELEEELMIQVRPLSWPIEQGPRFKGVYNIYEQKLDLYQPSKQVVTEKVEIDIHSDELDRQIGDTLADKLRGDLELIEGVYPEFDVETYLQGECAPVCFGSA
;
A
#
# COMPACT_ATOMS: atom_id res chain seq x y z
N THR A 1 1.07 -18.27 -13.50
CA THR A 1 1.88 -17.82 -12.36
C THR A 1 3.33 -17.71 -12.78
N SER A 2 3.96 -16.57 -12.60
CA SER A 2 5.40 -16.38 -12.77
C SER A 2 6.09 -16.30 -11.41
N VAL A 3 7.34 -16.75 -11.35
CA VAL A 3 8.13 -16.72 -10.12
C VAL A 3 9.35 -15.83 -10.37
N MET A 4 9.54 -14.86 -9.49
CA MET A 4 10.73 -14.01 -9.46
C MET A 4 11.44 -14.20 -8.13
N GLU A 5 12.76 -14.32 -8.17
CA GLU A 5 13.60 -14.48 -6.99
C GLU A 5 14.67 -13.37 -6.99
N PHE A 6 14.88 -12.75 -5.85
CA PHE A 6 15.96 -11.77 -5.65
C PHE A 6 16.38 -11.69 -4.19
N ASP A 7 17.61 -11.23 -3.99
CA ASP A 7 18.15 -10.99 -2.65
C ASP A 7 17.89 -9.54 -2.24
N TYR A 8 17.37 -9.34 -1.04
CA TYR A 8 17.20 -8.03 -0.43
C TYR A 8 17.71 -8.04 1.00
N ARG A 9 18.76 -7.28 1.27
CA ARG A 9 19.52 -7.36 2.54
C ARG A 9 19.97 -8.80 2.78
N ASP A 10 19.66 -9.37 3.93
CA ASP A 10 20.02 -10.74 4.32
C ASP A 10 18.89 -11.76 4.02
N TYR A 11 17.89 -11.35 3.23
CA TYR A 11 16.72 -12.18 2.91
C TYR A 11 16.67 -12.54 1.43
N LYS A 12 16.24 -13.75 1.16
CA LYS A 12 15.86 -14.20 -0.17
C LYS A 12 14.37 -14.02 -0.35
N ILE A 13 13.98 -13.22 -1.31
CA ILE A 13 12.58 -12.90 -1.60
C ILE A 13 12.13 -13.65 -2.85
N ASN A 14 11.04 -14.40 -2.72
CA ASN A 14 10.39 -15.07 -3.83
C ASN A 14 9.02 -14.43 -4.06
N ILE A 15 8.81 -13.83 -5.23
CA ILE A 15 7.52 -13.28 -5.63
C ILE A 15 6.86 -14.22 -6.61
N LEU A 16 5.65 -14.65 -6.27
CA LEU A 16 4.78 -15.44 -7.13
C LEU A 16 3.70 -14.52 -7.70
N ASP A 17 3.90 -14.08 -8.94
CA ASP A 17 2.96 -13.21 -9.63
C ASP A 17 1.79 -14.01 -10.19
N THR A 18 0.57 -13.59 -9.87
CA THR A 18 -0.66 -14.23 -10.31
C THR A 18 -1.43 -13.34 -11.27
N PRO A 19 -1.91 -13.87 -12.42
CA PRO A 19 -2.72 -13.08 -13.33
C PRO A 19 -4.04 -12.64 -12.69
N GLY A 20 -4.43 -11.39 -12.91
CA GLY A 20 -5.66 -10.80 -12.35
C GLY A 20 -6.96 -11.19 -13.06
N HIS A 21 -6.92 -12.06 -14.08
CA HIS A 21 -8.10 -12.45 -14.86
C HIS A 21 -8.86 -13.59 -14.19
N GLN A 22 -10.19 -13.60 -14.34
CA GLN A 22 -11.09 -14.60 -13.73
C GLN A 22 -10.77 -16.06 -14.12
N ASP A 23 -10.18 -16.26 -15.29
CA ASP A 23 -9.89 -17.60 -15.84
C ASP A 23 -8.73 -18.33 -15.12
N PHE A 24 -8.00 -17.63 -14.24
CA PHE A 24 -6.84 -18.18 -13.53
C PHE A 24 -7.06 -18.39 -12.02
N ALA A 25 -8.32 -18.42 -11.58
CA ALA A 25 -8.66 -18.52 -10.15
C ALA A 25 -8.05 -19.75 -9.48
N GLU A 26 -8.04 -20.90 -10.15
CA GLU A 26 -7.50 -22.16 -9.59
C GLU A 26 -5.98 -22.08 -9.36
N ASP A 27 -5.24 -21.52 -10.31
CA ASP A 27 -3.79 -21.33 -10.18
C ASP A 27 -3.45 -20.33 -9.05
N THR A 28 -4.25 -19.27 -8.91
CA THR A 28 -4.12 -18.30 -7.84
C THR A 28 -4.34 -18.96 -6.48
N TYR A 29 -5.38 -19.78 -6.33
CA TYR A 29 -5.66 -20.49 -5.08
C TYR A 29 -4.54 -21.48 -4.71
N ARG A 30 -3.99 -22.19 -5.67
CA ARG A 30 -2.83 -23.07 -5.45
C ARG A 30 -1.60 -22.27 -5.02
N THR A 31 -1.34 -21.13 -5.65
CA THR A 31 -0.23 -20.24 -5.30
C THR A 31 -0.34 -19.74 -3.86
N LEU A 32 -1.54 -19.38 -3.41
CA LEU A 32 -1.79 -18.94 -2.03
C LEU A 32 -1.45 -20.00 -0.98
N THR A 33 -1.33 -21.27 -1.36
CA THR A 33 -0.92 -22.34 -0.43
C THR A 33 0.58 -22.39 -0.18
N ALA A 34 1.36 -21.73 -1.00
CA ALA A 34 2.82 -21.83 -1.02
C ALA A 34 3.54 -20.54 -0.56
N VAL A 35 2.78 -19.54 -0.09
CA VAL A 35 3.34 -18.23 0.28
C VAL A 35 3.13 -17.94 1.76
N ASP A 36 4.05 -17.14 2.32
CA ASP A 36 4.00 -16.71 3.72
C ASP A 36 3.12 -15.48 3.91
N SER A 37 2.97 -14.67 2.87
CA SER A 37 2.18 -13.45 2.86
C SER A 37 1.67 -13.14 1.46
N VAL A 38 0.62 -12.35 1.35
CA VAL A 38 -0.01 -11.94 0.08
C VAL A 38 0.00 -10.43 -0.03
N ILE A 39 0.39 -9.91 -1.20
CA ILE A 39 0.19 -8.51 -1.55
C ILE A 39 -1.04 -8.43 -2.46
N ILE A 40 -2.09 -7.79 -1.97
CA ILE A 40 -3.28 -7.49 -2.77
C ILE A 40 -3.09 -6.12 -3.41
N VAL A 41 -3.07 -6.08 -4.74
CA VAL A 41 -2.96 -4.83 -5.51
C VAL A 41 -4.36 -4.33 -5.85
N VAL A 42 -4.68 -3.12 -5.41
CA VAL A 42 -5.96 -2.44 -5.63
C VAL A 42 -5.75 -1.23 -6.55
N ASP A 43 -6.61 -1.06 -7.53
CA ASP A 43 -6.60 0.14 -8.39
C ASP A 43 -7.24 1.32 -7.63
N GLY A 44 -6.49 2.40 -7.41
CA GLY A 44 -6.94 3.57 -6.64
C GLY A 44 -8.14 4.30 -7.24
N ALA A 45 -8.44 4.10 -8.54
CA ALA A 45 -9.63 4.65 -9.18
C ALA A 45 -10.85 3.75 -9.03
N LYS A 46 -10.66 2.44 -9.04
CA LYS A 46 -11.75 1.46 -8.99
C LYS A 46 -12.13 1.05 -7.55
N GLY A 47 -11.14 0.98 -6.67
CA GLY A 47 -11.30 0.44 -5.32
C GLY A 47 -11.39 -1.09 -5.31
N VAL A 48 -12.20 -1.63 -4.39
CA VAL A 48 -12.32 -3.07 -4.18
C VAL A 48 -13.21 -3.71 -5.25
N GLU A 49 -12.64 -4.61 -6.04
CA GLU A 49 -13.36 -5.35 -7.08
C GLU A 49 -13.80 -6.74 -6.56
N THR A 50 -14.73 -7.39 -7.24
CA THR A 50 -15.28 -8.71 -6.85
C THR A 50 -14.17 -9.76 -6.66
N GLN A 51 -13.16 -9.74 -7.52
CA GLN A 51 -12.05 -10.69 -7.43
C GLN A 51 -11.20 -10.45 -6.17
N THR A 52 -11.01 -9.20 -5.79
CA THR A 52 -10.30 -8.82 -4.56
C THR A 52 -10.98 -9.39 -3.31
N ARG A 53 -12.33 -9.30 -3.26
CA ARG A 53 -13.11 -9.89 -2.15
C ARG A 53 -12.91 -11.40 -2.05
N LYS A 54 -12.99 -12.11 -3.18
CA LYS A 54 -12.80 -13.56 -3.22
C LYS A 54 -11.41 -14.00 -2.76
N LEU A 55 -10.37 -13.28 -3.19
CA LEU A 55 -9.00 -13.55 -2.76
C LEU A 55 -8.82 -13.30 -1.27
N MET A 56 -9.41 -12.25 -0.75
CA MET A 56 -9.37 -11.94 0.68
C MET A 56 -10.10 -13.01 1.51
N GLU A 57 -11.21 -13.55 1.03
CA GLU A 57 -11.88 -14.67 1.67
C GLU A 57 -10.96 -15.90 1.83
N VAL A 58 -10.23 -16.24 0.77
CA VAL A 58 -9.27 -17.36 0.81
C VAL A 58 -8.13 -17.07 1.78
N CYS A 59 -7.57 -15.87 1.77
CA CYS A 59 -6.53 -15.47 2.71
C CYS A 59 -7.01 -15.60 4.17
N ARG A 60 -8.23 -15.15 4.45
CA ARG A 60 -8.85 -15.24 5.78
C ARG A 60 -9.04 -16.67 6.23
N MET A 61 -9.56 -17.55 5.36
CA MET A 61 -9.75 -18.98 5.67
C MET A 61 -8.44 -19.68 6.07
N ARG A 62 -7.32 -19.14 5.61
CA ARG A 62 -5.98 -19.71 5.82
C ARG A 62 -5.16 -18.97 6.87
N ASN A 63 -5.69 -17.87 7.41
CA ASN A 63 -4.95 -16.92 8.25
C ASN A 63 -3.64 -16.44 7.58
N THR A 64 -3.67 -16.25 6.25
CA THR A 64 -2.52 -15.77 5.51
C THR A 64 -2.43 -14.25 5.71
N PRO A 65 -1.29 -13.72 6.17
CA PRO A 65 -1.08 -12.28 6.30
C PRO A 65 -1.22 -11.57 4.96
N VAL A 66 -1.86 -10.39 4.96
CA VAL A 66 -2.14 -9.61 3.77
C VAL A 66 -1.55 -8.20 3.90
N ILE A 67 -0.85 -7.78 2.86
CA ILE A 67 -0.46 -6.39 2.63
C ILE A 67 -1.31 -5.87 1.48
N ILE A 68 -1.81 -4.64 1.58
CA ILE A 68 -2.58 -4.00 0.52
C ILE A 68 -1.74 -2.93 -0.13
N PHE A 69 -1.62 -2.96 -1.46
CA PHE A 69 -0.96 -1.93 -2.24
C PHE A 69 -1.98 -1.23 -3.13
N VAL A 70 -2.28 0.03 -2.83
CA VAL A 70 -3.16 0.88 -3.64
C VAL A 70 -2.31 1.51 -4.73
N ASN A 71 -2.50 1.03 -5.96
CA ASN A 71 -1.73 1.38 -7.14
C ASN A 71 -2.43 2.45 -7.99
N LYS A 72 -1.69 3.07 -8.88
CA LYS A 72 -2.15 4.07 -9.85
C LYS A 72 -2.60 5.38 -9.22
N MET A 73 -1.92 5.81 -8.17
CA MET A 73 -2.19 7.11 -7.54
C MET A 73 -1.89 8.30 -8.47
N ASP A 74 -1.16 8.09 -9.57
CA ASP A 74 -0.94 9.04 -10.66
C ASP A 74 -2.18 9.27 -11.54
N ARG A 75 -3.27 8.55 -11.30
CA ARG A 75 -4.55 8.71 -11.98
C ARG A 75 -5.60 9.32 -11.05
N GLU A 76 -6.56 10.02 -11.66
CA GLU A 76 -7.73 10.47 -10.89
C GLU A 76 -8.51 9.27 -10.36
N GLY A 77 -8.85 9.32 -9.09
CA GLY A 77 -9.49 8.21 -8.40
C GLY A 77 -10.21 8.64 -7.13
N LYS A 78 -10.50 7.66 -6.28
CA LYS A 78 -11.16 7.90 -4.99
C LYS A 78 -10.22 8.58 -4.01
N ASP A 79 -10.79 9.32 -3.08
CA ASP A 79 -10.03 9.88 -1.95
C ASP A 79 -9.32 8.76 -1.16
N PRO A 80 -8.08 8.95 -0.71
CA PRO A 80 -7.37 7.93 0.06
C PRO A 80 -8.06 7.48 1.34
N PHE A 81 -8.75 8.36 2.06
CA PHE A 81 -9.52 7.96 3.24
C PHE A 81 -10.76 7.15 2.86
N ASP A 82 -11.48 7.52 1.79
CA ASP A 82 -12.61 6.75 1.28
C ASP A 82 -12.15 5.35 0.84
N LEU A 83 -10.93 5.23 0.27
CA LEU A 83 -10.35 3.93 -0.06
C LEU A 83 -10.05 3.08 1.18
N LEU A 84 -9.56 3.67 2.26
CA LEU A 84 -9.31 2.94 3.50
C LEU A 84 -10.63 2.43 4.10
N ASP A 85 -11.66 3.26 4.13
CA ASP A 85 -13.00 2.87 4.61
C ASP A 85 -13.57 1.73 3.76
N GLU A 86 -13.48 1.84 2.43
CA GLU A 86 -13.92 0.77 1.52
C GLU A 86 -13.14 -0.53 1.73
N LEU A 87 -11.82 -0.45 1.95
CA LEU A 87 -10.99 -1.63 2.23
C LEU A 87 -11.43 -2.34 3.52
N GLU A 88 -11.69 -1.59 4.59
CA GLU A 88 -12.15 -2.16 5.87
C GLU A 88 -13.53 -2.80 5.73
N GLU A 89 -14.48 -2.10 5.09
CA GLU A 89 -15.86 -2.58 4.93
C GLU A 89 -15.95 -3.79 4.01
N GLU A 90 -15.33 -3.70 2.84
CA GLU A 90 -15.47 -4.70 1.77
C GLU A 90 -14.57 -5.95 2.01
N LEU A 91 -13.42 -5.77 2.60
CA LEU A 91 -12.50 -6.87 2.90
C LEU A 91 -12.63 -7.39 4.33
N MET A 92 -13.41 -6.74 5.18
CA MET A 92 -13.68 -7.12 6.57
C MET A 92 -12.37 -7.39 7.35
N ILE A 93 -11.43 -6.47 7.24
CA ILE A 93 -10.14 -6.51 7.93
C ILE A 93 -9.79 -5.12 8.42
N GLN A 94 -9.15 -5.03 9.57
CA GLN A 94 -8.57 -3.77 10.05
C GLN A 94 -7.42 -3.36 9.14
N VAL A 95 -7.31 -2.06 8.81
CA VAL A 95 -6.21 -1.55 8.01
C VAL A 95 -5.35 -0.56 8.79
N ARG A 96 -4.06 -0.48 8.41
CA ARG A 96 -3.15 0.54 8.90
C ARG A 96 -2.33 1.10 7.73
N PRO A 97 -2.49 2.39 7.36
CA PRO A 97 -1.61 3.00 6.36
C PRO A 97 -0.15 3.06 6.85
N LEU A 98 0.76 2.55 6.04
CA LEU A 98 2.21 2.66 6.24
C LEU A 98 2.87 3.65 5.28
N SER A 99 2.16 4.06 4.23
CA SER A 99 2.53 5.21 3.41
C SER A 99 1.31 6.06 3.09
N TRP A 100 1.52 7.34 2.78
CA TRP A 100 0.44 8.27 2.45
C TRP A 100 0.77 9.04 1.18
N PRO A 101 -0.17 9.16 0.24
CA PRO A 101 0.09 9.85 -1.03
C PRO A 101 0.17 11.36 -0.86
N ILE A 102 1.11 11.97 -1.56
CA ILE A 102 1.25 13.41 -1.68
C ILE A 102 0.62 13.81 -3.00
N GLU A 103 -0.59 14.35 -2.91
CA GLU A 103 -1.46 14.58 -4.05
C GLU A 103 -1.88 13.28 -4.76
N GLN A 104 -2.69 13.41 -5.78
CA GLN A 104 -3.23 12.30 -6.55
C GLN A 104 -3.53 12.76 -7.98
N GLY A 105 -3.69 11.80 -8.90
CA GLY A 105 -3.90 12.09 -10.30
C GLY A 105 -2.67 12.74 -10.94
N PRO A 106 -2.85 13.64 -11.92
CA PRO A 106 -1.74 14.29 -12.61
C PRO A 106 -0.81 15.12 -11.71
N ARG A 107 -1.24 15.40 -10.48
CA ARG A 107 -0.47 16.15 -9.48
C ARG A 107 0.24 15.25 -8.48
N PHE A 108 0.11 13.95 -8.59
CA PHE A 108 0.77 12.99 -7.71
C PHE A 108 2.28 13.20 -7.71
N LYS A 109 2.84 13.45 -6.54
CA LYS A 109 4.27 13.76 -6.35
C LYS A 109 5.07 12.59 -5.79
N GLY A 110 4.40 11.66 -5.14
CA GLY A 110 5.04 10.58 -4.43
C GLY A 110 4.28 10.22 -3.16
N VAL A 111 4.97 9.62 -2.23
CA VAL A 111 4.41 9.18 -0.95
C VAL A 111 5.31 9.57 0.22
N TYR A 112 4.70 9.77 1.37
CA TYR A 112 5.40 9.79 2.64
C TYR A 112 5.29 8.40 3.28
N ASN A 113 6.41 7.75 3.52
CA ASN A 113 6.48 6.48 4.23
C ASN A 113 6.39 6.76 5.74
N ILE A 114 5.22 6.47 6.32
CA ILE A 114 4.92 6.73 7.73
C ILE A 114 5.78 5.85 8.64
N TYR A 115 5.99 4.60 8.24
CA TYR A 115 6.72 3.61 9.03
C TYR A 115 8.22 3.91 9.13
N GLU A 116 8.82 4.33 8.01
CA GLU A 116 10.25 4.66 7.95
C GLU A 116 10.54 6.15 8.15
N GLN A 117 9.50 7.01 8.19
CA GLN A 117 9.61 8.47 8.22
C GLN A 117 10.45 9.02 7.05
N LYS A 118 10.13 8.57 5.84
CA LYS A 118 10.85 8.92 4.61
C LYS A 118 9.91 9.52 3.58
N LEU A 119 10.43 10.50 2.86
CA LEU A 119 9.78 11.07 1.71
C LEU A 119 10.27 10.38 0.43
N ASP A 120 9.36 9.75 -0.30
CA ASP A 120 9.62 9.11 -1.58
C ASP A 120 8.96 9.92 -2.69
N LEU A 121 9.72 10.80 -3.34
CA LEU A 121 9.23 11.63 -4.45
C LEU A 121 9.50 10.94 -5.79
N TYR A 122 8.47 10.87 -6.63
CA TYR A 122 8.58 10.40 -8.00
C TYR A 122 9.03 11.54 -8.92
N GLN A 123 10.10 11.30 -9.67
CA GLN A 123 10.50 12.18 -10.74
C GLN A 123 9.96 11.65 -12.08
N PRO A 124 9.41 12.52 -12.96
CA PRO A 124 8.83 12.08 -14.24
C PRO A 124 9.88 11.67 -15.29
N SER A 125 11.10 11.39 -14.93
CA SER A 125 12.14 10.90 -15.85
C SER A 125 12.23 9.39 -15.84
N LYS A 126 12.48 8.81 -17.02
CA LYS A 126 12.57 7.36 -17.29
C LYS A 126 13.67 6.59 -16.52
N GLN A 127 14.31 7.21 -15.56
CA GLN A 127 15.23 6.58 -14.62
C GLN A 127 14.64 6.78 -13.22
N VAL A 128 14.25 5.68 -12.62
CA VAL A 128 13.80 5.61 -11.22
C VAL A 128 14.98 5.98 -10.32
N VAL A 129 15.15 7.25 -10.05
CA VAL A 129 15.97 7.73 -8.95
C VAL A 129 14.99 8.29 -7.93
N THR A 130 14.53 7.43 -7.07
CA THR A 130 13.84 7.82 -5.85
C THR A 130 14.89 8.35 -4.89
N GLU A 131 14.97 9.65 -4.73
CA GLU A 131 15.67 10.24 -3.59
C GLU A 131 14.83 9.92 -2.34
N LYS A 132 15.21 8.87 -1.63
CA LYS A 132 14.66 8.57 -0.31
C LYS A 132 15.35 9.47 0.71
N VAL A 133 14.66 10.49 1.14
CA VAL A 133 15.16 11.42 2.15
C VAL A 133 14.45 11.13 3.46
N GLU A 134 15.23 10.84 4.51
CA GLU A 134 14.67 10.79 5.87
C GLU A 134 14.26 12.21 6.27
N ILE A 135 12.98 12.42 6.48
CA ILE A 135 12.43 13.73 6.82
C ILE A 135 11.42 13.57 7.95
N ASP A 136 11.69 14.23 9.07
CA ASP A 136 10.71 14.39 10.13
C ASP A 136 9.53 15.22 9.59
N ILE A 137 8.30 14.73 9.82
CA ILE A 137 7.06 15.36 9.37
C ILE A 137 6.90 16.79 9.90
N HIS A 138 7.48 17.11 11.04
CA HIS A 138 7.43 18.42 11.67
C HIS A 138 8.60 19.34 11.30
N SER A 139 9.54 18.86 10.47
CA SER A 139 10.68 19.66 10.07
C SER A 139 10.34 20.65 8.94
N ASP A 140 11.02 21.81 8.94
CA ASP A 140 10.93 22.80 7.84
C ASP A 140 11.46 22.25 6.51
N GLU A 141 12.19 21.13 6.54
CA GLU A 141 12.70 20.48 5.33
C GLU A 141 11.55 19.90 4.49
N LEU A 142 10.51 19.37 5.13
CA LEU A 142 9.33 18.94 4.43
C LEU A 142 8.69 20.06 3.62
N ASP A 143 8.54 21.25 4.23
CA ASP A 143 7.97 22.44 3.57
C ASP A 143 8.82 22.87 2.37
N ARG A 144 10.15 22.76 2.45
CA ARG A 144 11.05 23.03 1.33
C ARG A 144 10.92 22.04 0.19
N GLN A 145 10.67 20.76 0.49
CA GLN A 145 10.59 19.68 -0.50
C GLN A 145 9.26 19.68 -1.27
N ILE A 146 8.15 19.87 -0.60
CA ILE A 146 6.81 19.73 -1.20
C ILE A 146 5.98 21.02 -1.19
N GLY A 147 6.43 22.07 -0.49
CA GLY A 147 5.74 23.34 -0.31
C GLY A 147 4.82 23.34 0.92
N ASP A 148 4.66 24.51 1.53
CA ASP A 148 3.96 24.71 2.81
C ASP A 148 2.53 24.14 2.80
N THR A 149 1.77 24.38 1.74
CA THR A 149 0.37 23.93 1.65
C THR A 149 0.25 22.42 1.65
N LEU A 150 1.12 21.71 0.93
CA LEU A 150 1.10 20.25 0.89
C LEU A 150 1.67 19.64 2.16
N ALA A 151 2.66 20.27 2.76
CA ALA A 151 3.23 19.85 4.03
C ALA A 151 2.18 19.96 5.16
N ASP A 152 1.43 21.04 5.22
CA ASP A 152 0.37 21.23 6.21
C ASP A 152 -0.77 20.23 6.00
N LYS A 153 -1.17 19.99 4.74
CA LYS A 153 -2.16 18.96 4.42
C LYS A 153 -1.68 17.58 4.87
N LEU A 154 -0.45 17.21 4.54
CA LEU A 154 0.14 15.93 4.93
C LEU A 154 0.18 15.75 6.46
N ARG A 155 0.60 16.79 7.21
CA ARG A 155 0.58 16.79 8.68
C ARG A 155 -0.82 16.54 9.22
N GLY A 156 -1.84 17.23 8.69
CA GLY A 156 -3.23 17.04 9.06
C GLY A 156 -3.75 15.64 8.76
N ASP A 157 -3.44 15.10 7.60
CA ASP A 157 -3.83 13.74 7.21
C ASP A 157 -3.17 12.69 8.14
N LEU A 158 -1.89 12.87 8.47
CA LEU A 158 -1.19 11.95 9.39
C LEU A 158 -1.72 12.04 10.82
N GLU A 159 -2.09 13.20 11.29
CA GLU A 159 -2.75 13.37 12.61
C GLU A 159 -4.09 12.61 12.66
N LEU A 160 -4.88 12.66 11.59
CA LEU A 160 -6.10 11.87 11.47
C LEU A 160 -5.82 10.36 11.46
N ILE A 161 -4.81 9.91 10.72
CA ILE A 161 -4.40 8.50 10.67
C ILE A 161 -4.01 8.00 12.07
N GLU A 162 -3.20 8.74 12.77
CA GLU A 162 -2.76 8.42 14.13
C GLU A 162 -3.93 8.36 15.13
N GLY A 163 -4.95 9.20 14.94
CA GLY A 163 -6.13 9.25 15.80
C GLY A 163 -7.18 8.17 15.50
N VAL A 164 -7.25 7.66 14.28
CA VAL A 164 -8.33 6.77 13.81
C VAL A 164 -7.88 5.33 13.69
N TYR A 165 -6.68 5.10 13.17
CA TYR A 165 -6.18 3.76 12.88
C TYR A 165 -5.26 3.24 13.99
N PRO A 166 -5.29 1.92 14.30
CA PRO A 166 -4.38 1.35 15.28
C PRO A 166 -2.93 1.47 14.83
N GLU A 167 -2.01 1.57 15.77
CA GLU A 167 -0.57 1.48 15.47
C GLU A 167 -0.26 0.13 14.84
N PHE A 168 0.69 0.13 13.87
CA PHE A 168 1.08 -1.10 13.20
C PHE A 168 1.81 -2.04 14.16
N ASP A 169 1.28 -3.24 14.28
CA ASP A 169 1.84 -4.33 15.07
C ASP A 169 2.07 -5.56 14.19
N VAL A 170 3.31 -6.07 14.20
CA VAL A 170 3.73 -7.21 13.38
C VAL A 170 2.99 -8.48 13.79
N GLU A 171 2.70 -8.67 15.08
CA GLU A 171 2.00 -9.87 15.56
C GLU A 171 0.57 -9.91 15.05
N THR A 172 -0.16 -8.80 15.15
CA THR A 172 -1.52 -8.65 14.62
C THR A 172 -1.57 -8.85 13.10
N TYR A 173 -0.55 -8.34 12.38
CA TYR A 173 -0.39 -8.58 10.95
C TYR A 173 -0.18 -10.07 10.64
N LEU A 174 0.72 -10.74 11.34
CA LEU A 174 1.01 -12.17 11.12
C LEU A 174 -0.19 -13.08 11.45
N GLN A 175 -1.08 -12.64 12.32
CA GLN A 175 -2.34 -13.32 12.64
C GLN A 175 -3.43 -13.09 11.58
N GLY A 176 -3.20 -12.21 10.61
CA GLY A 176 -4.18 -11.86 9.58
C GLY A 176 -5.32 -10.96 10.07
N GLU A 177 -5.14 -10.26 11.17
CA GLU A 177 -6.15 -9.39 11.78
C GLU A 177 -6.06 -7.93 11.31
N CYS A 178 -4.87 -7.49 10.91
CA CYS A 178 -4.62 -6.15 10.38
C CYS A 178 -3.79 -6.21 9.10
N ALA A 179 -4.23 -5.49 8.08
CA ALA A 179 -3.50 -5.34 6.81
C ALA A 179 -2.82 -3.97 6.74
N PRO A 180 -1.49 -3.92 6.64
CA PRO A 180 -0.82 -2.68 6.28
C PRO A 180 -1.18 -2.25 4.87
N VAL A 181 -1.41 -0.94 4.67
CA VAL A 181 -1.76 -0.35 3.38
C VAL A 181 -0.64 0.58 2.93
N CYS A 182 -0.16 0.35 1.71
CA CYS A 182 0.79 1.22 1.04
C CYS A 182 0.14 1.83 -0.21
N PHE A 183 0.38 3.10 -0.44
CA PHE A 183 -0.06 3.81 -1.64
C PHE A 183 1.13 4.03 -2.58
N GLY A 184 0.88 4.03 -3.89
CA GLY A 184 1.91 4.30 -4.86
C GLY A 184 1.42 4.30 -6.30
N SER A 185 2.36 4.38 -7.23
CA SER A 185 2.14 4.21 -8.66
C SER A 185 3.31 3.44 -9.24
N ALA A 186 3.02 2.31 -9.88
CA ALA A 186 3.97 1.44 -10.53
C ALA A 186 3.68 1.32 -12.04
#